data_2ced8e78a1002d846d7324c61f32cdda
#
_entry.id   2ced8e78a1002d846d7324c61f32cdda
#
_cell.length_a   1.000
_cell.length_b   1.000
_cell.length_c   1.000
_cell.angle_alpha   90.00
_cell.angle_beta   90.00
_cell.angle_gamma   90.00
#
_symmetry.space_group_name_H-M   'P 1'
#
loop_
_entity.id
_entity.type
_entity.pdbx_description
1 polymer ?
#
loop_
_entity_poly.entity_id
_entity_poly.type
_entity_poly.pdbx_seq_one_letter_code
_entity_poly.pdbx_strand_id
1 'polypeptide(L)'
;EDFNTGTAAALAGGMTKILAKPNKSPPLTTDAAMALAVGVARRNARCDVALFAGASPEDIDQLAALGERSIALKIYLNDTFGKLRVDDVPTLRACFARWPRSKVIAMHAEKQSVAVGIGLSAVYDRHVHFCHISRREEIELIADAKQRGLKVTCEVTPHHLFLSQEDGPRLGPFGDMRPILGTADDVAALWQHLNNTIDCVATDHAPHTRAEKLSATPPPGVPLGGNGALSPHAGSGHVYTHRGWQARPDDEE
;
A
#
# COMPACT_ATOMS: atom_id res chain seq x y z
N GLU A 1 8.40 5.84 -13.59
CA GLU A 1 7.65 4.68 -14.09
C GLU A 1 6.27 5.10 -14.62
N ASP A 2 5.82 4.48 -15.69
CA ASP A 2 4.49 4.67 -16.28
C ASP A 2 3.69 3.35 -16.35
N PHE A 3 2.46 3.38 -16.88
CA PHE A 3 1.68 2.16 -16.99
C PHE A 3 2.27 1.12 -17.96
N ASN A 4 3.04 1.55 -18.96
CA ASN A 4 3.65 0.61 -19.90
C ASN A 4 4.80 -0.16 -19.24
N THR A 5 5.74 0.55 -18.64
CA THR A 5 6.92 -0.04 -18.00
C THR A 5 6.55 -0.79 -16.73
N GLY A 6 5.68 -0.23 -15.88
CA GLY A 6 5.24 -0.85 -14.64
C GLY A 6 4.44 -2.13 -14.85
N THR A 7 3.52 -2.15 -15.80
CA THR A 7 2.77 -3.37 -16.10
C THR A 7 3.60 -4.42 -16.84
N ALA A 8 4.61 -4.01 -17.61
CA ALA A 8 5.58 -4.95 -18.19
C ALA A 8 6.40 -5.64 -17.08
N ALA A 9 6.86 -4.86 -16.10
CA ALA A 9 7.56 -5.42 -14.94
C ALA A 9 6.66 -6.36 -14.10
N ALA A 10 5.39 -5.98 -13.93
CA ALA A 10 4.40 -6.84 -13.26
C ALA A 10 4.26 -8.20 -13.96
N LEU A 11 4.07 -8.20 -15.28
CA LEU A 11 3.97 -9.44 -16.07
C LEU A 11 5.25 -10.29 -15.99
N ALA A 12 6.43 -9.65 -16.03
CA ALA A 12 7.70 -10.35 -15.87
C ALA A 12 7.83 -11.01 -14.49
N GLY A 13 7.18 -10.44 -13.45
CA GLY A 13 7.07 -11.02 -12.12
C GLY A 13 5.88 -11.99 -11.94
N GLY A 14 5.17 -12.37 -13.03
CA GLY A 14 4.03 -13.27 -12.96
C GLY A 14 2.71 -12.61 -12.55
N MET A 15 2.64 -11.27 -12.49
CA MET A 15 1.45 -10.52 -12.08
C MET A 15 0.60 -10.15 -13.29
N THR A 16 -0.62 -10.65 -13.35
CA THR A 16 -1.57 -10.36 -14.43
C THR A 16 -2.52 -9.21 -14.13
N LYS A 17 -2.49 -8.68 -12.90
CA LYS A 17 -3.32 -7.55 -12.45
C LYS A 17 -2.55 -6.70 -11.44
N ILE A 18 -2.67 -5.38 -11.57
CA ILE A 18 -2.11 -4.44 -10.61
C ILE A 18 -3.19 -3.51 -10.03
N LEU A 19 -2.96 -3.02 -8.81
CA LEU A 19 -3.78 -2.02 -8.15
C LEU A 19 -2.95 -0.74 -7.99
N ALA A 20 -3.14 0.23 -8.87
CA ALA A 20 -2.33 1.43 -8.91
C ALA A 20 -2.77 2.46 -7.88
N LYS A 21 -1.82 2.94 -7.07
CA LYS A 21 -2.06 3.91 -6.00
C LYS A 21 -2.40 5.31 -6.55
N PRO A 22 -3.08 6.16 -5.75
CA PRO A 22 -3.59 7.45 -6.21
C PRO A 22 -2.55 8.57 -6.26
N ASN A 23 -1.37 8.39 -5.69
CA ASN A 23 -0.27 9.37 -5.62
C ASN A 23 0.44 9.53 -6.98
N LYS A 24 -0.32 9.88 -7.99
CA LYS A 24 0.15 10.16 -9.35
C LYS A 24 0.25 11.66 -9.61
N SER A 25 0.59 12.06 -10.82
CA SER A 25 0.59 13.45 -11.26
C SER A 25 -0.33 13.59 -12.49
N PRO A 26 -1.51 14.19 -12.33
CA PRO A 26 -2.16 14.66 -11.09
C PRO A 26 -2.58 13.50 -10.17
N PRO A 27 -2.77 13.77 -8.85
CA PRO A 27 -3.26 12.76 -7.90
C PRO A 27 -4.73 12.39 -8.22
N LEU A 28 -5.10 11.13 -7.94
CA LEU A 28 -6.43 10.60 -8.28
C LEU A 28 -7.47 10.98 -7.22
N THR A 29 -7.64 12.26 -6.96
CA THR A 29 -8.60 12.83 -6.00
C THR A 29 -9.83 13.43 -6.67
N THR A 30 -9.80 13.60 -8.00
CA THR A 30 -10.90 14.15 -8.79
C THR A 30 -11.34 13.21 -9.91
N ASP A 31 -12.59 13.35 -10.36
CA ASP A 31 -13.11 12.56 -11.49
C ASP A 31 -12.31 12.81 -12.79
N ALA A 32 -11.89 14.04 -13.03
CA ALA A 32 -11.05 14.39 -14.18
C ALA A 32 -9.69 13.67 -14.15
N ALA A 33 -9.00 13.65 -13.01
CA ALA A 33 -7.74 12.95 -12.85
C ALA A 33 -7.92 11.43 -13.00
N MET A 34 -9.01 10.89 -12.45
CA MET A 34 -9.37 9.48 -12.59
C MET A 34 -9.63 9.11 -14.05
N ALA A 35 -10.40 9.92 -14.78
CA ALA A 35 -10.70 9.70 -16.20
C ALA A 35 -9.42 9.73 -17.04
N LEU A 36 -8.51 10.67 -16.76
CA LEU A 36 -7.20 10.73 -17.42
C LEU A 36 -6.40 9.45 -17.18
N ALA A 37 -6.28 9.00 -15.91
CA ALA A 37 -5.54 7.81 -15.56
C ALA A 37 -6.11 6.54 -16.21
N VAL A 38 -7.43 6.39 -16.23
CA VAL A 38 -8.12 5.29 -16.95
C VAL A 38 -7.78 5.33 -18.44
N GLY A 39 -7.83 6.52 -19.07
CA GLY A 39 -7.49 6.68 -20.49
C GLY A 39 -6.03 6.31 -20.78
N VAL A 40 -5.10 6.70 -19.93
CA VAL A 40 -3.67 6.33 -20.07
C VAL A 40 -3.45 4.84 -19.86
N ALA A 41 -4.06 4.24 -18.82
CA ALA A 41 -3.96 2.81 -18.55
C ALA A 41 -4.50 1.98 -19.73
N ARG A 42 -5.67 2.33 -20.27
CA ARG A 42 -6.27 1.61 -21.42
C ARG A 42 -5.39 1.59 -22.65
N ARG A 43 -4.59 2.64 -22.89
CA ARG A 43 -3.70 2.71 -24.07
C ARG A 43 -2.36 2.03 -23.85
N ASN A 44 -1.86 2.01 -22.63
CA ASN A 44 -0.45 1.70 -22.37
C ASN A 44 -0.23 0.48 -21.48
N ALA A 45 -1.24 0.06 -20.69
CA ALA A 45 -1.06 -1.08 -19.79
C ALA A 45 -1.00 -2.40 -20.56
N ARG A 46 -0.16 -3.31 -20.06
CA ARG A 46 0.07 -4.66 -20.60
C ARG A 46 -0.61 -5.75 -19.80
N CYS A 47 -1.16 -5.43 -18.64
CA CYS A 47 -1.98 -6.31 -17.81
C CYS A 47 -3.19 -5.54 -17.28
N ASP A 48 -4.08 -6.21 -16.58
CA ASP A 48 -5.23 -5.58 -15.93
C ASP A 48 -4.78 -4.54 -14.91
N VAL A 49 -5.46 -3.38 -14.91
CA VAL A 49 -5.20 -2.28 -13.98
C VAL A 49 -6.50 -1.89 -13.29
N ALA A 50 -6.49 -1.88 -11.96
CA ALA A 50 -7.47 -1.19 -11.16
C ALA A 50 -6.83 0.03 -10.49
N LEU A 51 -7.63 1.07 -10.21
CA LEU A 51 -7.15 2.33 -9.64
C LEU A 51 -7.73 2.53 -8.25
N PHE A 52 -6.91 3.04 -7.33
CA PHE A 52 -7.37 3.60 -6.07
C PHE A 52 -7.77 5.07 -6.26
N ALA A 53 -8.84 5.50 -5.60
CA ALA A 53 -9.07 6.92 -5.35
C ALA A 53 -8.21 7.38 -4.16
N GLY A 54 -7.77 8.64 -4.19
CA GLY A 54 -7.08 9.30 -3.08
C GLY A 54 -8.02 10.13 -2.23
N ALA A 55 -7.83 10.16 -0.93
CA ALA A 55 -8.47 11.12 -0.06
C ALA A 55 -7.70 12.45 -0.09
N SER A 56 -8.44 13.56 -0.17
CA SER A 56 -7.94 14.93 -0.07
C SER A 56 -8.98 15.79 0.62
N PRO A 57 -8.62 16.69 1.55
CA PRO A 57 -9.56 17.64 2.14
C PRO A 57 -10.26 18.52 1.10
N GLU A 58 -9.53 18.93 0.06
CA GLU A 58 -10.02 19.81 -1.00
C GLU A 58 -11.06 19.16 -1.91
N ASP A 59 -10.95 17.82 -2.10
CA ASP A 59 -11.76 17.08 -3.06
C ASP A 59 -12.76 16.11 -2.39
N ILE A 60 -13.06 16.34 -1.11
CA ILE A 60 -13.89 15.43 -0.29
C ILE A 60 -15.29 15.19 -0.87
N ASP A 61 -15.82 16.13 -1.61
CA ASP A 61 -17.14 16.04 -2.26
C ASP A 61 -17.13 15.12 -3.49
N GLN A 62 -15.96 14.79 -4.03
CA GLN A 62 -15.79 13.92 -5.20
C GLN A 62 -15.84 12.42 -4.84
N LEU A 63 -15.76 12.07 -3.55
CA LEU A 63 -15.59 10.67 -3.12
C LEU A 63 -16.70 9.72 -3.63
N ALA A 64 -17.94 10.16 -3.69
CA ALA A 64 -19.03 9.30 -4.16
C ALA A 64 -18.85 8.94 -5.65
N ALA A 65 -18.56 9.93 -6.49
CA ALA A 65 -18.30 9.73 -7.93
C ALA A 65 -17.03 8.90 -8.18
N LEU A 66 -15.96 9.18 -7.45
CA LEU A 66 -14.71 8.40 -7.50
C LEU A 66 -14.95 6.94 -7.10
N GLY A 67 -15.87 6.71 -6.16
CA GLY A 67 -16.23 5.36 -5.72
C GLY A 67 -16.77 4.47 -6.84
N GLU A 68 -17.41 5.00 -7.85
CA GLU A 68 -17.92 4.22 -8.98
C GLU A 68 -16.80 3.70 -9.88
N ARG A 69 -15.70 4.42 -9.97
CA ARG A 69 -14.61 4.20 -10.93
C ARG A 69 -13.33 3.61 -10.34
N SER A 70 -13.28 3.48 -9.01
CA SER A 70 -12.09 2.99 -8.30
C SER A 70 -12.39 1.73 -7.52
N ILE A 71 -11.35 0.95 -7.22
CA ILE A 71 -11.47 -0.31 -6.45
C ILE A 71 -11.60 -0.05 -4.96
N ALA A 72 -10.89 0.94 -4.45
CA ALA A 72 -10.88 1.32 -3.03
C ALA A 72 -10.49 2.79 -2.86
N LEU A 73 -10.74 3.35 -1.67
CA LEU A 73 -10.19 4.65 -1.25
C LEU A 73 -8.85 4.41 -0.55
N LYS A 74 -7.83 5.17 -0.91
CA LYS A 74 -6.55 5.18 -0.20
C LYS A 74 -6.44 6.43 0.67
N ILE A 75 -6.17 6.23 1.96
CA ILE A 75 -5.90 7.28 2.95
C ILE A 75 -4.45 7.11 3.45
N TYR A 76 -3.74 8.20 3.58
CA TYR A 76 -2.40 8.26 4.17
C TYR A 76 -2.47 9.00 5.50
N LEU A 77 -2.32 8.29 6.62
CA LEU A 77 -2.35 8.88 7.96
C LEU A 77 -0.99 9.41 8.41
N ASN A 78 0.08 8.90 7.83
CA ASN A 78 1.45 9.26 8.16
C ASN A 78 2.15 9.88 6.96
N ASP A 79 3.29 10.52 7.21
CA ASP A 79 4.10 11.11 6.16
C ASP A 79 4.62 10.04 5.20
N THR A 80 4.36 10.28 3.93
CA THR A 80 4.92 9.54 2.82
C THR A 80 5.61 10.53 1.87
N PHE A 81 6.13 10.03 0.77
CA PHE A 81 6.75 10.90 -0.25
C PHE A 81 5.73 11.68 -1.10
N GLY A 82 4.42 11.51 -0.83
CA GLY A 82 3.33 12.20 -1.51
C GLY A 82 2.68 13.31 -0.67
N LYS A 83 1.83 14.12 -1.32
CA LYS A 83 1.11 15.24 -0.69
C LYS A 83 -0.29 14.86 -0.17
N LEU A 84 -0.67 13.58 -0.22
CA LEU A 84 -2.02 13.12 0.10
C LEU A 84 -2.19 12.69 1.58
N ARG A 85 -1.48 13.33 2.50
CA ARG A 85 -1.66 13.08 3.92
C ARG A 85 -2.99 13.64 4.41
N VAL A 86 -3.73 12.83 5.15
CA VAL A 86 -4.99 13.19 5.81
C VAL A 86 -4.91 12.74 7.26
N ASP A 87 -4.71 13.66 8.18
CA ASP A 87 -4.60 13.40 9.62
C ASP A 87 -5.62 14.21 10.46
N ASP A 88 -6.43 15.04 9.81
CA ASP A 88 -7.48 15.77 10.48
C ASP A 88 -8.77 14.95 10.62
N VAL A 89 -9.40 15.03 11.78
CA VAL A 89 -10.61 14.27 12.11
C VAL A 89 -11.82 14.61 11.21
N PRO A 90 -12.10 15.87 10.86
CA PRO A 90 -13.21 16.20 9.94
C PRO A 90 -13.11 15.48 8.59
N THR A 91 -11.95 15.51 7.94
CA THR A 91 -11.71 14.84 6.64
C THR A 91 -11.83 13.33 6.78
N LEU A 92 -11.23 12.73 7.82
CA LEU A 92 -11.36 11.28 8.08
C LEU A 92 -12.82 10.86 8.25
N ARG A 93 -13.59 11.60 9.04
CA ARG A 93 -15.05 11.35 9.21
C ARG A 93 -15.79 11.43 7.89
N ALA A 94 -15.51 12.44 7.07
CA ALA A 94 -16.13 12.61 5.75
C ALA A 94 -15.78 11.43 4.81
N CYS A 95 -14.52 10.99 4.79
CA CYS A 95 -14.09 9.81 4.03
C CYS A 95 -14.90 8.57 4.41
N PHE A 96 -14.99 8.27 5.69
CA PHE A 96 -15.72 7.09 6.17
C PHE A 96 -17.25 7.17 5.97
N ALA A 97 -17.82 8.36 6.05
CA ALA A 97 -19.25 8.58 5.85
C ALA A 97 -19.67 8.54 4.38
N ARG A 98 -18.86 9.15 3.48
CA ARG A 98 -19.24 9.38 2.08
C ARG A 98 -18.77 8.28 1.11
N TRP A 99 -17.68 7.56 1.44
CA TRP A 99 -17.19 6.49 0.58
C TRP A 99 -18.22 5.36 0.47
N PRO A 100 -18.47 4.78 -0.72
CA PRO A 100 -19.47 3.71 -0.88
C PRO A 100 -19.25 2.55 0.10
N ARG A 101 -20.30 2.12 0.79
CA ARG A 101 -20.20 1.10 1.86
C ARG A 101 -19.74 -0.27 1.36
N SER A 102 -19.97 -0.58 0.09
CA SER A 102 -19.54 -1.82 -0.55
C SER A 102 -18.03 -1.86 -0.88
N LYS A 103 -17.32 -0.75 -0.69
CA LYS A 103 -15.92 -0.62 -1.08
C LYS A 103 -15.01 -0.42 0.12
N VAL A 104 -13.81 -1.00 0.01
CA VAL A 104 -12.77 -0.97 1.04
C VAL A 104 -12.17 0.43 1.16
N ILE A 105 -11.74 0.77 2.37
CA ILE A 105 -10.87 1.91 2.66
C ILE A 105 -9.50 1.34 3.00
N ALA A 106 -8.51 1.60 2.15
CA ALA A 106 -7.13 1.16 2.35
C ALA A 106 -6.31 2.28 3.01
N MET A 107 -5.56 1.96 4.04
CA MET A 107 -4.84 2.96 4.83
C MET A 107 -3.33 2.68 4.85
N HIS A 108 -2.55 3.72 4.58
CA HIS A 108 -1.18 3.79 5.06
C HIS A 108 -1.25 4.30 6.50
N ALA A 109 -0.92 3.45 7.45
CA ALA A 109 -0.98 3.75 8.88
C ALA A 109 0.20 3.09 9.57
N GLU A 110 0.91 3.85 10.39
CA GLU A 110 2.07 3.40 11.15
C GLU A 110 1.83 3.65 12.64
N LYS A 111 2.24 2.71 13.50
CA LYS A 111 2.17 2.84 14.96
C LYS A 111 0.75 3.19 15.44
N GLN A 112 0.59 4.31 16.16
CA GLN A 112 -0.69 4.74 16.72
C GLN A 112 -1.78 4.96 15.65
N SER A 113 -1.40 5.28 14.41
CA SER A 113 -2.35 5.49 13.33
C SER A 113 -3.10 4.20 12.95
N VAL A 114 -2.54 3.02 13.23
CA VAL A 114 -3.25 1.74 13.10
C VAL A 114 -4.44 1.70 14.05
N ALA A 115 -4.26 2.10 15.31
CA ALA A 115 -5.36 2.18 16.28
C ALA A 115 -6.45 3.18 15.84
N VAL A 116 -6.08 4.31 15.22
CA VAL A 116 -7.04 5.26 14.63
C VAL A 116 -7.86 4.58 13.53
N GLY A 117 -7.22 3.87 12.61
CA GLY A 117 -7.91 3.14 11.54
C GLY A 117 -8.86 2.07 12.07
N ILE A 118 -8.45 1.30 13.08
CA ILE A 118 -9.30 0.30 13.76
C ILE A 118 -10.48 0.98 14.43
N GLY A 119 -10.26 2.07 15.15
CA GLY A 119 -11.33 2.84 15.79
C GLY A 119 -12.36 3.36 14.77
N LEU A 120 -11.91 3.91 13.66
CA LEU A 120 -12.79 4.37 12.58
C LEU A 120 -13.55 3.21 11.93
N SER A 121 -12.90 2.05 11.70
CA SER A 121 -13.56 0.83 11.23
C SER A 121 -14.73 0.43 12.14
N ALA A 122 -14.51 0.44 13.45
CA ALA A 122 -15.52 0.08 14.45
C ALA A 122 -16.67 1.11 14.49
N VAL A 123 -16.36 2.42 14.56
CA VAL A 123 -17.34 3.50 14.67
C VAL A 123 -18.27 3.57 13.44
N TYR A 124 -17.70 3.38 12.25
CA TYR A 124 -18.46 3.50 10.99
C TYR A 124 -18.92 2.16 10.42
N ASP A 125 -18.60 1.04 11.07
CA ASP A 125 -18.85 -0.31 10.57
C ASP A 125 -18.35 -0.50 9.13
N ARG A 126 -17.06 -0.13 8.87
CA ARG A 126 -16.45 -0.12 7.54
C ARG A 126 -15.31 -1.10 7.44
N HIS A 127 -15.17 -1.71 6.26
CA HIS A 127 -13.99 -2.52 5.97
C HIS A 127 -12.78 -1.62 5.74
N VAL A 128 -11.78 -1.77 6.60
CA VAL A 128 -10.48 -1.10 6.51
C VAL A 128 -9.40 -2.13 6.18
N HIS A 129 -8.57 -1.80 5.20
CA HIS A 129 -7.39 -2.59 4.83
C HIS A 129 -6.13 -1.81 5.16
N PHE A 130 -5.30 -2.37 6.04
CA PHE A 130 -4.01 -1.79 6.40
C PHE A 130 -2.93 -2.24 5.43
N CYS A 131 -2.33 -1.29 4.71
CA CYS A 131 -1.25 -1.56 3.77
C CYS A 131 0.08 -1.80 4.51
N HIS A 132 0.93 -2.65 3.94
CA HIS A 132 2.36 -2.81 4.26
C HIS A 132 2.69 -2.73 5.77
N ILE A 133 2.01 -3.52 6.60
CA ILE A 133 2.31 -3.61 8.04
C ILE A 133 3.77 -4.01 8.25
N SER A 134 4.44 -3.33 9.18
CA SER A 134 5.88 -3.42 9.36
C SER A 134 6.36 -3.65 10.80
N ARG A 135 5.46 -3.58 11.80
CA ARG A 135 5.81 -3.65 13.22
C ARG A 135 5.05 -4.73 13.96
N ARG A 136 5.68 -5.27 15.02
CA ARG A 136 5.05 -6.21 15.95
C ARG A 136 3.78 -5.66 16.55
N GLU A 137 3.84 -4.46 17.16
CA GLU A 137 2.69 -3.86 17.80
C GLU A 137 1.52 -3.58 16.85
N GLU A 138 1.80 -3.34 15.58
CA GLU A 138 0.77 -3.09 14.55
C GLU A 138 0.02 -4.39 14.22
N ILE A 139 0.76 -5.48 13.95
CA ILE A 139 0.14 -6.75 13.58
C ILE A 139 -0.60 -7.41 14.74
N GLU A 140 -0.07 -7.29 15.97
CA GLU A 140 -0.74 -7.78 17.17
C GLU A 140 -2.06 -7.02 17.41
N LEU A 141 -2.06 -5.69 17.27
CA LEU A 141 -3.27 -4.88 17.38
C LEU A 141 -4.33 -5.23 16.33
N ILE A 142 -3.90 -5.50 15.10
CA ILE A 142 -4.81 -5.97 14.03
C ILE A 142 -5.35 -7.36 14.34
N ALA A 143 -4.52 -8.25 14.89
CA ALA A 143 -4.96 -9.58 15.32
C ALA A 143 -6.06 -9.49 16.38
N ASP A 144 -5.88 -8.65 17.39
CA ASP A 144 -6.90 -8.38 18.43
C ASP A 144 -8.20 -7.83 17.84
N ALA A 145 -8.09 -6.89 16.89
CA ALA A 145 -9.25 -6.33 16.21
C ALA A 145 -10.02 -7.40 15.41
N LYS A 146 -9.32 -8.28 14.71
CA LYS A 146 -9.92 -9.42 13.97
C LYS A 146 -10.60 -10.41 14.92
N GLN A 147 -9.97 -10.75 16.06
CA GLN A 147 -10.57 -11.63 17.07
C GLN A 147 -11.87 -11.07 17.65
N ARG A 148 -11.99 -9.75 17.71
CA ARG A 148 -13.22 -9.03 18.14
C ARG A 148 -14.26 -8.89 17.02
N GLY A 149 -13.99 -9.45 15.83
CA GLY A 149 -14.92 -9.42 14.70
C GLY A 149 -14.97 -8.09 13.94
N LEU A 150 -14.00 -7.19 14.14
CA LEU A 150 -13.92 -5.94 13.38
C LEU A 150 -13.56 -6.23 11.91
N LYS A 151 -14.10 -5.41 11.02
CA LYS A 151 -13.91 -5.54 9.56
C LYS A 151 -12.56 -4.98 9.14
N VAL A 152 -11.48 -5.62 9.57
CA VAL A 152 -10.11 -5.21 9.24
C VAL A 152 -9.35 -6.33 8.51
N THR A 153 -8.55 -5.94 7.52
CA THR A 153 -7.61 -6.79 6.82
C THR A 153 -6.26 -6.09 6.72
N CYS A 154 -5.19 -6.82 6.47
CA CYS A 154 -3.87 -6.24 6.31
C CYS A 154 -3.01 -6.98 5.29
N GLU A 155 -2.03 -6.27 4.78
CA GLU A 155 -1.00 -6.81 3.90
C GLU A 155 0.40 -6.59 4.51
N VAL A 156 1.34 -7.44 4.11
CA VAL A 156 2.76 -7.30 4.40
C VAL A 156 3.52 -7.26 3.08
N THR A 157 4.69 -6.62 3.08
CA THR A 157 5.56 -6.60 1.90
C THR A 157 6.71 -7.59 2.04
N PRO A 158 7.25 -8.11 0.91
CA PRO A 158 8.42 -8.99 0.96
C PRO A 158 9.60 -8.36 1.70
N HIS A 159 9.87 -7.07 1.50
CA HIS A 159 11.00 -6.41 2.15
C HIS A 159 10.83 -6.32 3.68
N HIS A 160 9.62 -6.17 4.22
CA HIS A 160 9.37 -6.21 5.66
C HIS A 160 9.41 -7.65 6.24
N LEU A 161 9.27 -8.68 5.41
CA LEU A 161 9.42 -10.07 5.85
C LEU A 161 10.89 -10.53 5.88
N PHE A 162 11.77 -9.96 5.05
CA PHE A 162 13.12 -10.48 4.86
C PHE A 162 14.23 -9.53 5.29
N LEU A 163 13.92 -8.26 5.55
CA LEU A 163 14.90 -7.23 5.88
C LEU A 163 14.53 -6.54 7.19
N SER A 164 15.56 -6.19 7.95
CA SER A 164 15.45 -5.41 9.18
C SER A 164 16.30 -4.13 9.11
N GLN A 165 16.16 -3.28 10.12
CA GLN A 165 17.00 -2.09 10.25
C GLN A 165 18.50 -2.40 10.31
N GLU A 166 18.88 -3.62 10.72
CA GLU A 166 20.24 -4.11 10.77
C GLU A 166 20.87 -4.24 9.37
N ASP A 167 20.05 -4.41 8.34
CA ASP A 167 20.48 -4.39 6.96
C ASP A 167 20.79 -2.97 6.43
N GLY A 168 20.34 -1.94 7.14
CA GLY A 168 20.50 -0.54 6.75
C GLY A 168 21.90 -0.14 6.32
N PRO A 169 22.96 -0.44 7.09
CA PRO A 169 24.35 -0.12 6.69
C PRO A 169 24.77 -0.76 5.37
N ARG A 170 24.33 -1.99 5.09
CA ARG A 170 24.62 -2.71 3.84
C ARG A 170 23.82 -2.15 2.66
N LEU A 171 22.58 -1.76 2.89
CA LEU A 171 21.69 -1.26 1.86
C LEU A 171 21.94 0.21 1.53
N GLY A 172 22.39 1.01 2.49
CA GLY A 172 22.56 2.45 2.34
C GLY A 172 21.27 3.11 1.80
N PRO A 173 21.36 3.99 0.80
CA PRO A 173 20.18 4.66 0.23
C PRO A 173 19.12 3.70 -0.32
N PHE A 174 19.47 2.47 -0.65
CA PHE A 174 18.51 1.49 -1.16
C PHE A 174 17.60 0.90 -0.10
N GLY A 175 17.93 1.06 1.18
CA GLY A 175 17.11 0.65 2.32
C GLY A 175 16.10 1.70 2.79
N ASP A 176 16.09 2.90 2.21
CA ASP A 176 15.12 3.94 2.58
C ASP A 176 13.77 3.70 1.91
N MET A 177 12.75 3.48 2.74
CA MET A 177 11.37 3.19 2.34
C MET A 177 10.38 3.66 3.42
N ARG A 178 9.09 3.67 3.10
CA ARG A 178 8.00 3.96 4.06
C ARG A 178 6.91 2.89 3.95
N PRO A 179 6.57 2.21 5.07
CA PRO A 179 7.22 2.27 6.38
C PRO A 179 8.70 1.90 6.34
N ILE A 180 9.48 2.42 7.27
CA ILE A 180 10.91 2.05 7.40
C ILE A 180 11.04 0.59 7.86
N LEU A 181 12.16 -0.05 7.54
CA LEU A 181 12.46 -1.40 8.03
C LEU A 181 12.37 -1.48 9.54
N GLY A 182 11.75 -2.53 10.03
CA GLY A 182 11.60 -2.83 11.44
C GLY A 182 12.85 -3.47 12.05
N THR A 183 12.76 -3.80 13.33
CA THR A 183 13.76 -4.62 14.04
C THR A 183 13.67 -6.08 13.59
N ALA A 184 14.66 -6.89 13.93
CA ALA A 184 14.58 -8.34 13.73
C ALA A 184 13.37 -8.97 14.47
N ASP A 185 12.97 -8.38 15.60
CA ASP A 185 11.79 -8.80 16.35
C ASP A 185 10.48 -8.47 15.62
N ASP A 186 10.41 -7.33 14.93
CA ASP A 186 9.27 -6.99 14.05
C ASP A 186 9.15 -8.00 12.92
N VAL A 187 10.26 -8.30 12.24
CA VAL A 187 10.30 -9.33 11.17
C VAL A 187 9.80 -10.68 11.69
N ALA A 188 10.30 -11.13 12.86
CA ALA A 188 9.86 -12.38 13.46
C ALA A 188 8.36 -12.39 13.75
N ALA A 189 7.81 -11.28 14.25
CA ALA A 189 6.36 -11.14 14.48
C ALA A 189 5.55 -11.23 13.19
N LEU A 190 5.97 -10.58 12.13
CA LEU A 190 5.29 -10.66 10.82
C LEU A 190 5.25 -12.10 10.31
N TRP A 191 6.35 -12.86 10.43
CA TRP A 191 6.39 -14.28 10.07
C TRP A 191 5.45 -15.13 10.94
N GLN A 192 5.36 -14.89 12.25
CA GLN A 192 4.43 -15.59 13.15
C GLN A 192 2.96 -15.36 12.75
N HIS A 193 2.65 -14.18 12.19
CA HIS A 193 1.30 -13.79 11.79
C HIS A 193 0.97 -14.06 10.32
N LEU A 194 1.93 -14.58 9.53
CA LEU A 194 1.78 -14.71 8.07
C LEU A 194 0.60 -15.59 7.66
N ASN A 195 0.37 -16.70 8.37
CA ASN A 195 -0.65 -17.68 8.01
C ASN A 195 -1.99 -17.50 8.77
N ASN A 196 -2.08 -16.55 9.68
CA ASN A 196 -3.29 -16.39 10.53
C ASN A 196 -3.88 -14.98 10.49
N THR A 197 -3.08 -13.93 10.64
CA THR A 197 -3.55 -12.55 10.71
C THR A 197 -3.38 -11.80 9.39
N ILE A 198 -2.28 -12.02 8.68
CA ILE A 198 -2.00 -11.36 7.39
C ILE A 198 -2.89 -11.97 6.31
N ASP A 199 -3.59 -11.13 5.55
CA ASP A 199 -4.53 -11.57 4.51
C ASP A 199 -3.86 -11.73 3.15
N CYS A 200 -2.81 -10.95 2.87
CA CYS A 200 -2.10 -11.02 1.61
C CYS A 200 -0.66 -10.47 1.71
N VAL A 201 0.14 -10.80 0.72
CA VAL A 201 1.44 -10.19 0.48
C VAL A 201 1.30 -9.22 -0.69
N ALA A 202 1.81 -7.99 -0.53
CA ALA A 202 1.79 -6.96 -1.55
C ALA A 202 3.19 -6.35 -1.71
N THR A 203 3.58 -6.01 -2.92
CA THR A 203 4.95 -5.57 -3.20
C THR A 203 5.23 -4.14 -2.78
N ASP A 204 4.20 -3.29 -2.74
CA ASP A 204 4.31 -1.83 -2.62
C ASP A 204 5.37 -1.25 -3.59
N HIS A 205 5.39 -1.77 -4.82
CA HIS A 205 6.37 -1.42 -5.83
C HIS A 205 6.26 0.06 -6.22
N ALA A 206 7.30 0.81 -5.90
CA ALA A 206 7.47 2.22 -6.22
C ALA A 206 8.92 2.47 -6.68
N PRO A 207 9.28 2.05 -7.89
CA PRO A 207 10.67 2.02 -8.34
C PRO A 207 11.21 3.41 -8.60
N HIS A 208 12.47 3.58 -8.20
CA HIS A 208 13.32 4.70 -8.56
C HIS A 208 14.59 4.19 -9.24
N THR A 209 15.12 4.95 -10.16
CA THR A 209 16.39 4.59 -10.81
C THR A 209 17.54 4.61 -9.80
N ARG A 210 18.58 3.84 -10.09
CA ARG A 210 19.80 3.86 -9.28
C ARG A 210 20.40 5.28 -9.17
N ALA A 211 20.35 6.05 -10.26
CA ALA A 211 20.85 7.41 -10.29
C ALA A 211 20.05 8.33 -9.36
N GLU A 212 18.71 8.23 -9.36
CA GLU A 212 17.86 9.00 -8.46
C GLU A 212 18.16 8.67 -7.00
N LYS A 213 18.31 7.39 -6.65
CA LYS A 213 18.61 6.95 -5.30
C LYS A 213 19.97 7.40 -4.78
N LEU A 214 20.95 7.52 -5.65
CA LEU A 214 22.32 7.94 -5.31
C LEU A 214 22.53 9.46 -5.45
N SER A 215 21.51 10.19 -5.90
CA SER A 215 21.59 11.65 -6.04
C SER A 215 21.64 12.34 -4.68
N ALA A 216 22.57 13.27 -4.51
CA ALA A 216 22.63 14.15 -3.32
C ALA A 216 21.45 15.14 -3.26
N THR A 217 20.78 15.39 -4.40
CA THR A 217 19.62 16.26 -4.54
C THR A 217 18.56 15.53 -5.37
N PRO A 218 17.80 14.60 -4.78
CA PRO A 218 16.78 13.87 -5.51
C PRO A 218 15.68 14.82 -6.00
N PRO A 219 15.02 14.51 -7.12
CA PRO A 219 13.84 15.24 -7.56
C PRO A 219 12.78 15.34 -6.46
N PRO A 220 11.91 16.36 -6.45
CA PRO A 220 10.81 16.47 -5.50
C PRO A 220 9.96 15.18 -5.48
N GLY A 221 9.75 14.60 -4.31
CA GLY A 221 9.00 13.35 -4.13
C GLY A 221 9.83 12.07 -4.28
N VAL A 222 11.12 12.18 -4.61
CA VAL A 222 12.08 11.06 -4.50
C VAL A 222 12.77 11.16 -3.15
N PRO A 223 12.61 10.19 -2.26
CA PRO A 223 13.33 10.18 -1.00
C PRO A 223 14.84 10.06 -1.24
N LEU A 224 15.64 10.67 -0.38
CA LEU A 224 17.06 10.34 -0.27
C LEU A 224 17.14 8.85 0.03
N GLY A 225 17.44 8.07 -1.00
CA GLY A 225 17.43 6.63 -0.86
C GLY A 225 16.15 5.86 -1.21
N GLY A 226 15.09 6.49 -1.66
CA GLY A 226 13.75 6.01 -2.01
C GLY A 226 13.44 4.53 -2.25
N ASN A 227 12.19 4.17 -2.05
CA ASN A 227 11.66 2.80 -2.13
C ASN A 227 11.93 2.09 -3.45
N GLY A 228 12.30 0.84 -3.43
CA GLY A 228 12.12 -0.04 -4.58
C GLY A 228 13.35 -0.71 -5.16
N ALA A 229 14.49 -0.76 -4.46
CA ALA A 229 15.69 -1.40 -5.02
C ALA A 229 15.86 -2.88 -4.66
N LEU A 230 14.95 -3.48 -3.91
CA LEU A 230 15.16 -4.82 -3.38
C LEU A 230 14.22 -5.90 -3.91
N SER A 231 13.50 -5.62 -4.97
CA SER A 231 12.85 -6.71 -5.68
C SER A 231 13.41 -6.81 -7.08
N PRO A 232 14.43 -7.63 -7.30
CA PRO A 232 14.86 -7.96 -8.66
C PRO A 232 13.75 -8.61 -9.50
N HIS A 233 12.66 -9.02 -8.86
CA HIS A 233 11.55 -9.74 -9.48
C HIS A 233 10.16 -9.25 -9.07
N ALA A 234 10.04 -8.18 -8.29
CA ALA A 234 8.74 -7.66 -7.93
C ALA A 234 8.23 -6.73 -9.02
N GLY A 235 7.38 -7.24 -9.85
CA GLY A 235 6.55 -6.44 -10.73
C GLY A 235 5.76 -5.39 -9.94
N SER A 236 5.50 -4.26 -10.56
CA SER A 236 4.73 -3.14 -10.02
C SER A 236 3.29 -3.56 -9.79
N GLY A 237 2.94 -3.91 -8.57
CA GLY A 237 1.55 -4.22 -8.27
C GLY A 237 1.38 -4.81 -6.88
N HIS A 238 0.28 -4.47 -6.23
CA HIS A 238 -0.17 -5.22 -5.07
C HIS A 238 -0.67 -6.57 -5.57
N VAL A 239 0.01 -7.63 -5.16
CA VAL A 239 -0.43 -9.00 -5.34
C VAL A 239 -1.29 -9.35 -4.15
N TYR A 240 -2.54 -9.59 -4.40
CA TYR A 240 -3.41 -10.22 -3.43
C TYR A 240 -3.38 -11.72 -3.67
N THR A 241 -2.60 -12.45 -2.87
CA THR A 241 -2.79 -13.90 -2.77
C THR A 241 -3.90 -14.15 -1.76
N HIS A 242 -5.01 -14.66 -2.23
CA HIS A 242 -6.11 -15.08 -1.37
C HIS A 242 -5.65 -16.20 -0.43
N ARG A 243 -6.22 -16.30 0.80
CA ARG A 243 -6.03 -17.43 1.73
C ARG A 243 -6.08 -18.75 0.98
N GLY A 244 -4.99 -19.50 0.97
CA GLY A 244 -4.92 -20.80 0.30
C GLY A 244 -3.53 -21.21 -0.17
N TRP A 245 -2.50 -20.41 0.12
CA TRP A 245 -1.14 -20.84 -0.11
C TRP A 245 -0.72 -21.82 1.01
N GLN A 246 -1.05 -23.10 0.82
CA GLN A 246 -0.37 -24.18 1.49
C GLN A 246 0.89 -24.44 0.66
N ALA A 247 2.07 -24.33 1.29
CA ALA A 247 3.27 -24.93 0.74
C ALA A 247 2.95 -26.39 0.42
N ARG A 248 3.13 -26.79 -0.82
CA ARG A 248 3.00 -28.22 -1.15
C ARG A 248 4.12 -28.96 -0.39
N PRO A 249 3.81 -30.13 0.18
CA PRO A 249 4.81 -30.90 0.91
C PRO A 249 5.98 -31.44 0.06
N ASP A 250 6.01 -31.17 -1.23
CA ASP A 250 6.83 -31.84 -2.22
C ASP A 250 7.96 -30.96 -2.79
N ASP A 251 8.19 -29.76 -2.25
CA ASP A 251 9.26 -28.85 -2.71
C ASP A 251 10.58 -29.01 -1.91
N GLU A 252 10.81 -30.19 -1.29
CA GLU A 252 12.12 -30.60 -0.79
C GLU A 252 12.74 -31.63 -1.75
N GLU A 253 13.34 -31.18 -2.86
CA GLU A 253 14.42 -31.84 -3.59
C GLU A 253 15.33 -30.83 -4.28
#